data_b4655aeec1f1b620c5c54cdae6ffe025
#
_entry.id   b4655aeec1f1b620c5c54cdae6ffe025
#
_cell.length_a   1.000
_cell.length_b   1.000
_cell.length_c   1.000
_cell.angle_alpha   90.00
_cell.angle_beta   90.00
_cell.angle_gamma   90.00
#
_symmetry.space_group_name_H-M   'P 1'
#
loop_
_entity.id
_entity.type
_entity.pdbx_description
1 polymer ?
#
loop_
_entity_poly.entity_id
_entity_poly.type
_entity_poly.pdbx_seq_one_letter_code
_entity_poly.pdbx_strand_id
1 'polypeptide(L)'
;MIDTASELIVPARRAFLSGTSKVALSAAAVLLLAGKDSLAQSMGGPMAADVGILNVALGLEYEAINAYQLGAQSGLLQKPVLDVAVKFQGDHKGHRDALIATIEKMGGKPVEEKKLDDYAKVLKADTLKSQADVLDLAARLEIGATNAYLGVIPTLKDAQLAKVAARLAADETMHWTVLNSALSRSLPSDALPFGA
;
A
#
# COMPACT_ATOMS: atom_id res chain seq x y z
N MET A 1 31.26 33.59 -0.82
CA MET A 1 31.54 32.13 -0.80
C MET A 1 30.62 31.53 0.23
N ILE A 2 29.57 30.93 -0.22
CA ILE A 2 28.52 30.38 0.64
C ILE A 2 28.56 28.86 0.45
N ASP A 3 29.00 28.21 1.51
CA ASP A 3 28.94 26.75 1.62
C ASP A 3 27.70 26.42 2.45
N THR A 4 26.63 26.01 1.78
CA THR A 4 25.34 25.70 2.41
C THR A 4 24.70 24.44 1.86
N ALA A 5 25.50 23.46 1.43
CA ALA A 5 24.96 22.20 0.89
C ALA A 5 24.99 21.02 1.86
N SER A 6 25.38 21.21 3.13
CA SER A 6 25.69 20.08 4.06
C SER A 6 24.67 19.82 5.17
N GLU A 7 23.59 20.59 5.31
CA GLU A 7 22.69 20.45 6.48
C GLU A 7 21.28 19.90 6.21
N LEU A 8 20.99 19.40 5.00
CA LEU A 8 19.64 18.92 4.67
C LEU A 8 19.43 17.40 4.81
N ILE A 9 20.40 16.67 5.32
CA ILE A 9 20.27 15.21 5.45
C ILE A 9 20.60 14.79 6.87
N VAL A 10 19.70 14.82 7.77
CA VAL A 10 19.47 13.97 8.96
C VAL A 10 18.82 14.80 10.08
N PRO A 11 17.54 14.66 10.35
CA PRO A 11 17.09 13.87 11.52
C PRO A 11 15.77 13.09 11.37
N ALA A 12 15.33 12.73 10.16
CA ALA A 12 14.00 12.17 9.94
C ALA A 12 13.81 10.69 10.38
N ARG A 13 14.88 9.98 10.73
CA ARG A 13 14.79 8.54 11.08
C ARG A 13 14.18 8.22 12.43
N ARG A 14 14.06 9.19 13.34
CA ARG A 14 13.52 8.98 14.70
C ARG A 14 12.06 9.42 14.88
N ALA A 15 11.53 10.26 14.01
CA ALA A 15 10.17 10.76 14.11
C ALA A 15 9.10 9.75 13.63
N PHE A 16 9.49 8.76 12.80
CA PHE A 16 8.57 7.74 12.29
C PHE A 16 7.95 6.84 13.38
N LEU A 17 8.59 6.73 14.54
CA LEU A 17 8.13 5.88 15.66
C LEU A 17 7.30 6.63 16.72
N SER A 18 7.17 7.95 16.65
CA SER A 18 6.51 8.75 17.70
C SER A 18 5.22 9.48 17.29
N GLY A 19 4.84 9.41 16.01
CA GLY A 19 3.58 10.00 15.51
C GLY A 19 2.42 9.02 15.68
N THR A 20 1.49 9.30 16.60
CA THR A 20 0.26 8.55 16.82
C THR A 20 -0.77 8.77 15.72
N SER A 21 -0.41 8.52 14.47
CA SER A 21 -1.39 8.36 13.40
C SER A 21 -1.73 6.88 13.33
N LYS A 22 -2.90 6.52 13.84
CA LYS A 22 -3.47 5.17 13.77
C LYS A 22 -3.89 4.87 12.33
N VAL A 23 -2.92 4.71 11.44
CA VAL A 23 -3.14 4.04 10.17
C VAL A 23 -3.17 2.56 10.50
N ALA A 24 -4.33 1.94 10.39
CA ALA A 24 -4.46 0.49 10.49
C ALA A 24 -3.91 -0.15 9.21
N LEU A 25 -2.58 -0.16 9.09
CA LEU A 25 -1.91 -1.17 8.28
C LEU A 25 -2.28 -2.53 8.89
N SER A 26 -2.59 -3.53 8.08
CA SER A 26 -2.76 -4.88 8.61
C SER A 26 -1.56 -5.22 9.49
N ALA A 27 -1.78 -5.88 10.62
CA ALA A 27 -0.70 -6.22 11.56
C ALA A 27 0.47 -6.95 10.87
N ALA A 28 0.21 -7.62 9.75
CA ALA A 28 1.22 -8.28 8.92
C ALA A 28 2.15 -7.28 8.21
N ALA A 29 1.62 -6.18 7.65
CA ALA A 29 2.44 -5.16 6.99
C ALA A 29 3.33 -4.41 8.00
N VAL A 30 2.80 -4.11 9.20
CA VAL A 30 3.57 -3.47 10.28
C VAL A 30 4.68 -4.39 10.81
N LEU A 31 4.40 -5.69 10.97
CA LEU A 31 5.39 -6.68 11.44
C LEU A 31 6.51 -6.89 10.42
N LEU A 32 6.23 -6.81 9.12
CA LEU A 32 7.24 -6.96 8.08
C LEU A 32 8.10 -5.71 7.89
N LEU A 33 7.54 -4.52 8.09
CA LEU A 33 8.32 -3.27 8.14
C LEU A 33 9.18 -3.17 9.42
N ALA A 34 8.76 -3.82 10.50
CA ALA A 34 9.47 -3.81 11.80
C ALA A 34 10.44 -4.99 12.01
N GLY A 35 10.23 -6.12 11.32
CA GLY A 35 10.96 -7.39 11.55
C GLY A 35 11.92 -7.82 10.45
N LYS A 36 12.45 -6.90 9.72
CA LYS A 36 13.20 -7.01 8.46
C LYS A 36 14.47 -7.87 8.44
N ASP A 37 15.05 -8.20 9.58
CA ASP A 37 16.32 -8.94 9.59
C ASP A 37 16.14 -10.47 9.76
N SER A 38 15.00 -10.90 10.30
CA SER A 38 14.77 -12.33 10.59
C SER A 38 14.27 -13.13 9.38
N LEU A 39 13.51 -12.53 8.46
CA LEU A 39 13.03 -13.21 7.25
C LEU A 39 14.13 -13.29 6.17
N ALA A 40 14.94 -12.25 6.02
CA ALA A 40 16.05 -12.22 5.08
C ALA A 40 17.12 -13.29 5.41
N GLN A 41 17.33 -13.61 6.69
CA GLN A 41 18.26 -14.64 7.12
C GLN A 41 17.78 -16.08 6.89
N SER A 42 16.47 -16.29 6.85
CA SER A 42 15.92 -17.65 6.68
C SER A 42 15.87 -18.13 5.23
N MET A 43 16.03 -17.26 4.23
CA MET A 43 15.80 -17.57 2.81
C MET A 43 17.00 -17.33 1.87
N GLY A 44 18.23 -17.21 2.36
CA GLY A 44 19.42 -17.48 1.51
C GLY A 44 19.82 -16.40 0.49
N GLY A 45 19.73 -15.09 0.80
CA GLY A 45 20.42 -14.06 0.03
C GLY A 45 19.58 -12.84 -0.38
N PRO A 46 20.18 -11.83 -1.05
CA PRO A 46 19.51 -10.57 -1.40
C PRO A 46 18.23 -10.74 -2.26
N MET A 47 18.22 -11.70 -3.17
CA MET A 47 17.09 -11.99 -4.05
C MET A 47 15.90 -12.57 -3.27
N ALA A 48 16.16 -13.38 -2.25
CA ALA A 48 15.10 -13.92 -1.39
C ALA A 48 14.49 -12.84 -0.48
N ALA A 49 15.27 -11.84 -0.07
CA ALA A 49 14.77 -10.69 0.66
C ALA A 49 13.79 -9.87 -0.21
N ASP A 50 14.13 -9.62 -1.46
CA ASP A 50 13.27 -8.90 -2.41
C ASP A 50 11.97 -9.70 -2.69
N VAL A 51 12.02 -11.03 -2.85
CA VAL A 51 10.85 -11.89 -2.97
C VAL A 51 9.94 -11.77 -1.73
N GLY A 52 10.53 -11.70 -0.53
CA GLY A 52 9.77 -11.48 0.70
C GLY A 52 9.00 -10.15 0.67
N ILE A 53 9.66 -9.08 0.25
CA ILE A 53 9.05 -7.74 0.10
C ILE A 53 7.91 -7.76 -0.93
N LEU A 54 8.13 -8.39 -2.08
CA LEU A 54 7.12 -8.51 -3.13
C LEU A 54 5.90 -9.31 -2.68
N ASN A 55 6.07 -10.34 -1.86
CA ASN A 55 4.95 -11.10 -1.30
C ASN A 55 4.13 -10.28 -0.28
N VAL A 56 4.75 -9.37 0.45
CA VAL A 56 4.01 -8.40 1.29
C VAL A 56 3.20 -7.47 0.43
N ALA A 57 3.82 -6.89 -0.60
CA ALA A 57 3.13 -6.04 -1.56
C ALA A 57 1.93 -6.77 -2.20
N LEU A 58 2.12 -8.03 -2.63
CA LEU A 58 1.04 -8.88 -3.17
C LEU A 58 -0.11 -9.06 -2.17
N GLY A 59 0.20 -9.19 -0.88
CA GLY A 59 -0.81 -9.25 0.18
C GLY A 59 -1.62 -7.96 0.30
N LEU A 60 -1.01 -6.78 0.10
CA LEU A 60 -1.70 -5.48 0.08
C LEU A 60 -2.60 -5.35 -1.15
N GLU A 61 -2.15 -5.81 -2.33
CA GLU A 61 -3.00 -5.82 -3.53
C GLU A 61 -4.23 -6.71 -3.35
N TYR A 62 -4.09 -7.90 -2.78
CA TYR A 62 -5.23 -8.74 -2.44
C TYR A 62 -6.20 -8.06 -1.47
N GLU A 63 -5.69 -7.36 -0.46
CA GLU A 63 -6.53 -6.61 0.49
C GLU A 63 -7.30 -5.50 -0.22
N ALA A 64 -6.65 -4.73 -1.09
CA ALA A 64 -7.28 -3.67 -1.87
C ALA A 64 -8.33 -4.22 -2.85
N ILE A 65 -8.01 -5.25 -3.63
CA ILE A 65 -8.96 -5.91 -4.57
C ILE A 65 -10.23 -6.32 -3.82
N ASN A 66 -10.09 -6.95 -2.65
CA ASN A 66 -11.22 -7.45 -1.88
C ASN A 66 -11.96 -6.32 -1.15
N ALA A 67 -11.28 -5.26 -0.72
CA ALA A 67 -11.92 -4.05 -0.18
C ALA A 67 -12.83 -3.39 -1.22
N TYR A 68 -12.33 -3.20 -2.45
CA TYR A 68 -13.14 -2.68 -3.55
C TYR A 68 -14.28 -3.62 -3.93
N GLN A 69 -14.06 -4.94 -3.88
CA GLN A 69 -15.12 -5.92 -4.11
C GLN A 69 -16.24 -5.80 -3.07
N LEU A 70 -15.89 -5.71 -1.79
CA LEU A 70 -16.84 -5.54 -0.69
C LEU A 70 -17.59 -4.20 -0.82
N GLY A 71 -16.88 -3.12 -1.13
CA GLY A 71 -17.47 -1.82 -1.38
C GLY A 71 -18.48 -1.85 -2.53
N ALA A 72 -18.12 -2.46 -3.66
CA ALA A 72 -18.99 -2.58 -4.84
C ALA A 72 -20.25 -3.42 -4.56
N GLN A 73 -20.12 -4.47 -3.73
CA GLN A 73 -21.24 -5.35 -3.37
C GLN A 73 -22.11 -4.81 -2.24
N SER A 74 -21.67 -3.77 -1.53
CA SER A 74 -22.36 -3.23 -0.34
C SER A 74 -23.73 -2.60 -0.64
N GLY A 75 -23.95 -2.18 -1.88
CA GLY A 75 -25.12 -1.39 -2.27
C GLY A 75 -25.07 0.07 -1.77
N LEU A 76 -23.99 0.50 -1.13
CA LEU A 76 -23.84 1.83 -0.54
C LEU A 76 -23.32 2.87 -1.53
N LEU A 77 -22.72 2.44 -2.65
CA LEU A 77 -22.11 3.33 -3.63
C LEU A 77 -23.09 3.80 -4.68
N GLN A 78 -23.12 5.10 -4.94
CA GLN A 78 -23.81 5.66 -6.09
C GLN A 78 -23.09 5.27 -7.39
N LYS A 79 -23.81 5.17 -8.49
CA LYS A 79 -23.28 4.69 -9.77
C LYS A 79 -21.96 5.33 -10.22
N PRO A 80 -21.75 6.66 -10.19
CA PRO A 80 -20.48 7.25 -10.60
C PRO A 80 -19.30 6.83 -9.70
N VAL A 81 -19.55 6.68 -8.41
CA VAL A 81 -18.53 6.25 -7.43
C VAL A 81 -18.23 4.76 -7.60
N LEU A 82 -19.26 3.94 -7.85
CA LEU A 82 -19.10 2.52 -8.15
C LEU A 82 -18.23 2.32 -9.40
N ASP A 83 -18.44 3.11 -10.45
CA ASP A 83 -17.65 3.00 -11.68
C ASP A 83 -16.15 3.31 -11.42
N VAL A 84 -15.86 4.29 -10.59
CA VAL A 84 -14.48 4.59 -10.13
C VAL A 84 -13.91 3.43 -9.29
N ALA A 85 -14.71 2.89 -8.36
CA ALA A 85 -14.27 1.77 -7.53
C ALA A 85 -13.93 0.52 -8.36
N VAL A 86 -14.74 0.21 -9.38
CA VAL A 86 -14.49 -0.89 -10.33
C VAL A 86 -13.21 -0.63 -11.15
N LYS A 87 -12.97 0.63 -11.56
CA LYS A 87 -11.72 1.00 -12.26
C LYS A 87 -10.50 0.76 -11.37
N PHE A 88 -10.50 1.24 -10.13
CA PHE A 88 -9.40 1.07 -9.20
C PHE A 88 -9.17 -0.40 -8.86
N GLN A 89 -10.24 -1.17 -8.64
CA GLN A 89 -10.09 -2.62 -8.48
C GLN A 89 -9.40 -3.26 -9.69
N GLY A 90 -9.68 -2.78 -10.90
CA GLY A 90 -9.02 -3.24 -12.12
C GLY A 90 -7.53 -2.96 -12.13
N ASP A 91 -7.12 -1.77 -11.65
CA ASP A 91 -5.71 -1.40 -11.53
C ASP A 91 -4.99 -2.29 -10.52
N HIS A 92 -5.55 -2.50 -9.33
CA HIS A 92 -4.99 -3.44 -8.34
C HIS A 92 -4.87 -4.88 -8.85
N LYS A 93 -5.81 -5.34 -9.69
CA LYS A 93 -5.66 -6.66 -10.37
C LYS A 93 -4.46 -6.68 -11.30
N GLY A 94 -4.20 -5.59 -12.02
CA GLY A 94 -3.01 -5.43 -12.84
C GLY A 94 -1.72 -5.40 -12.00
N HIS A 95 -1.71 -4.69 -10.86
CA HIS A 95 -0.61 -4.66 -9.90
C HIS A 95 -0.31 -6.06 -9.35
N ARG A 96 -1.33 -6.77 -8.88
CA ARG A 96 -1.26 -8.17 -8.44
C ARG A 96 -0.60 -9.06 -9.48
N ASP A 97 -1.07 -9.02 -10.71
CA ASP A 97 -0.59 -9.89 -11.78
C ASP A 97 0.89 -9.61 -12.10
N ALA A 98 1.30 -8.33 -12.09
CA ALA A 98 2.69 -7.93 -12.25
C ALA A 98 3.59 -8.40 -11.09
N LEU A 99 3.10 -8.35 -9.85
CA LEU A 99 3.82 -8.84 -8.68
C LEU A 99 3.98 -10.36 -8.72
N ILE A 100 2.92 -11.11 -9.05
CA ILE A 100 2.95 -12.57 -9.21
C ILE A 100 4.01 -12.97 -10.24
N ALA A 101 3.93 -12.40 -11.45
CA ALA A 101 4.88 -12.70 -12.51
C ALA A 101 6.33 -12.37 -12.12
N THR A 102 6.54 -11.31 -11.34
CA THR A 102 7.86 -10.92 -10.86
C THR A 102 8.39 -11.89 -9.81
N ILE A 103 7.57 -12.27 -8.83
CA ILE A 103 7.93 -13.25 -7.79
C ILE A 103 8.31 -14.59 -8.43
N GLU A 104 7.51 -15.09 -9.37
CA GLU A 104 7.78 -16.35 -10.09
C GLU A 104 9.05 -16.26 -10.91
N LYS A 105 9.28 -15.17 -11.64
CA LYS A 105 10.51 -14.93 -12.41
C LYS A 105 11.76 -14.94 -11.51
N MET A 106 11.64 -14.50 -10.27
CA MET A 106 12.70 -14.53 -9.28
C MET A 106 12.85 -15.90 -8.59
N GLY A 107 12.07 -16.91 -8.99
CA GLY A 107 12.08 -18.25 -8.40
C GLY A 107 11.38 -18.34 -7.05
N GLY A 108 10.62 -17.29 -6.66
CA GLY A 108 9.82 -17.28 -5.46
C GLY A 108 8.44 -17.94 -5.67
N LYS A 109 7.75 -18.18 -4.56
CA LYS A 109 6.35 -18.62 -4.57
C LYS A 109 5.46 -17.45 -4.14
N PRO A 110 4.48 -17.03 -4.99
CA PRO A 110 3.51 -16.02 -4.60
C PRO A 110 2.66 -16.48 -3.41
N VAL A 111 2.34 -15.56 -2.49
CA VAL A 111 1.35 -15.81 -1.44
C VAL A 111 -0.03 -16.00 -2.06
N GLU A 112 -0.83 -16.83 -1.41
CA GLU A 112 -2.18 -17.15 -1.88
C GLU A 112 -3.19 -16.10 -1.38
N GLU A 113 -4.18 -15.79 -2.23
CA GLU A 113 -5.30 -14.94 -1.86
C GLU A 113 -6.19 -15.67 -0.83
N LYS A 114 -6.63 -14.95 0.19
CA LYS A 114 -7.58 -15.45 1.18
C LYS A 114 -9.01 -15.36 0.65
N LYS A 115 -9.96 -15.92 1.39
CA LYS A 115 -11.38 -15.82 1.04
C LYS A 115 -11.90 -14.41 1.30
N LEU A 116 -12.89 -13.97 0.53
CA LEU A 116 -13.52 -12.66 0.70
C LEU A 116 -14.03 -12.42 2.14
N ASP A 117 -14.58 -13.44 2.78
CA ASP A 117 -15.07 -13.37 4.17
C ASP A 117 -13.95 -13.05 5.18
N ASP A 118 -12.72 -13.49 4.91
CA ASP A 118 -11.58 -13.20 5.78
C ASP A 118 -11.20 -11.72 5.67
N TYR A 119 -11.21 -11.16 4.45
CA TYR A 119 -11.03 -9.73 4.24
C TYR A 119 -12.17 -8.91 4.83
N ALA A 120 -13.43 -9.36 4.67
CA ALA A 120 -14.58 -8.69 5.26
C ALA A 120 -14.44 -8.52 6.78
N LYS A 121 -13.96 -9.56 7.48
CA LYS A 121 -13.70 -9.50 8.92
C LYS A 121 -12.57 -8.54 9.29
N VAL A 122 -11.44 -8.62 8.60
CA VAL A 122 -10.26 -7.76 8.86
C VAL A 122 -10.58 -6.30 8.60
N LEU A 123 -11.26 -6.01 7.50
CA LEU A 123 -11.67 -4.68 7.09
C LEU A 123 -12.90 -4.16 7.83
N LYS A 124 -13.52 -5.00 8.68
CA LYS A 124 -14.75 -4.68 9.43
C LYS A 124 -15.88 -4.19 8.50
N ALA A 125 -16.07 -4.90 7.38
CA ALA A 125 -17.02 -4.49 6.35
C ALA A 125 -18.46 -4.35 6.85
N ASP A 126 -18.83 -5.07 7.91
CA ASP A 126 -20.12 -5.00 8.59
C ASP A 126 -20.38 -3.65 9.28
N THR A 127 -19.33 -2.86 9.53
CA THR A 127 -19.42 -1.52 10.14
C THR A 127 -19.71 -0.42 9.13
N LEU A 128 -19.56 -0.68 7.84
CA LEU A 128 -19.80 0.29 6.76
C LEU A 128 -21.31 0.54 6.62
N LYS A 129 -21.75 1.79 6.70
CA LYS A 129 -23.18 2.18 6.70
C LYS A 129 -23.50 3.23 5.63
N SER A 130 -22.48 3.81 5.01
CA SER A 130 -22.65 4.88 4.03
C SER A 130 -21.59 4.81 2.94
N GLN A 131 -21.83 5.51 1.82
CA GLN A 131 -20.80 5.72 0.80
C GLN A 131 -19.54 6.36 1.38
N ALA A 132 -19.69 7.30 2.31
CA ALA A 132 -18.55 7.95 2.94
C ALA A 132 -17.68 6.97 3.75
N ASP A 133 -18.29 5.99 4.43
CA ASP A 133 -17.53 4.96 5.15
C ASP A 133 -16.72 4.08 4.19
N VAL A 134 -17.31 3.70 3.05
CA VAL A 134 -16.62 2.90 2.02
C VAL A 134 -15.46 3.70 1.42
N LEU A 135 -15.68 4.95 1.05
CA LEU A 135 -14.64 5.82 0.51
C LEU A 135 -13.51 6.08 1.52
N ASP A 136 -13.85 6.26 2.81
CA ASP A 136 -12.88 6.46 3.88
C ASP A 136 -12.01 5.22 4.10
N LEU A 137 -12.62 4.03 4.08
CA LEU A 137 -11.87 2.77 4.13
C LEU A 137 -10.90 2.67 2.96
N ALA A 138 -11.39 2.89 1.73
CA ALA A 138 -10.56 2.85 0.54
C ALA A 138 -9.40 3.87 0.62
N ALA A 139 -9.68 5.13 0.95
CA ALA A 139 -8.65 6.17 1.07
C ALA A 139 -7.56 5.83 2.10
N ARG A 140 -7.92 5.15 3.20
CA ARG A 140 -6.94 4.67 4.19
C ARG A 140 -6.07 3.54 3.66
N LEU A 141 -6.62 2.64 2.87
CA LEU A 141 -5.86 1.55 2.26
C LEU A 141 -4.89 2.10 1.20
N GLU A 142 -5.34 3.02 0.35
CA GLU A 142 -4.50 3.64 -0.68
C GLU A 142 -3.31 4.41 -0.11
N ILE A 143 -3.53 5.24 0.91
CA ILE A 143 -2.42 5.95 1.55
C ILE A 143 -1.49 4.99 2.30
N GLY A 144 -2.03 3.91 2.85
CA GLY A 144 -1.25 2.84 3.45
C GLY A 144 -0.36 2.14 2.43
N ALA A 145 -0.89 1.80 1.25
CA ALA A 145 -0.16 1.20 0.14
C ALA A 145 0.91 2.16 -0.41
N THR A 146 0.56 3.44 -0.64
CA THR A 146 1.52 4.48 -1.05
C THR A 146 2.74 4.50 -0.13
N ASN A 147 2.50 4.61 1.19
CA ASN A 147 3.58 4.68 2.18
C ASN A 147 4.38 3.36 2.27
N ALA A 148 3.71 2.21 2.12
CA ALA A 148 4.38 0.91 2.10
C ALA A 148 5.33 0.80 0.90
N TYR A 149 4.88 1.15 -0.30
CA TYR A 149 5.73 1.14 -1.50
C TYR A 149 6.91 2.11 -1.39
N LEU A 150 6.68 3.35 -0.94
CA LEU A 150 7.76 4.32 -0.74
C LEU A 150 8.76 3.84 0.33
N GLY A 151 8.27 3.24 1.40
CA GLY A 151 9.08 2.74 2.51
C GLY A 151 10.01 1.59 2.13
N VAL A 152 9.63 0.74 1.16
CA VAL A 152 10.45 -0.41 0.75
C VAL A 152 11.50 -0.06 -0.31
N ILE A 153 11.32 1.02 -1.08
CA ILE A 153 12.26 1.43 -2.14
C ILE A 153 13.73 1.43 -1.68
N PRO A 154 14.09 2.04 -0.53
CA PRO A 154 15.48 2.07 -0.08
C PRO A 154 16.06 0.69 0.29
N THR A 155 15.21 -0.31 0.49
CA THR A 155 15.63 -1.65 0.92
C THR A 155 15.77 -2.64 -0.23
N LEU A 156 15.12 -2.36 -1.38
CA LEU A 156 15.21 -3.19 -2.58
C LEU A 156 16.62 -3.19 -3.15
N LYS A 157 17.11 -4.36 -3.52
CA LYS A 157 18.46 -4.55 -4.08
C LYS A 157 18.46 -4.39 -5.60
N ASP A 158 17.35 -4.69 -6.23
CA ASP A 158 17.18 -4.52 -7.68
C ASP A 158 16.58 -3.13 -7.98
N ALA A 159 17.31 -2.32 -8.75
CA ALA A 159 16.86 -0.98 -9.16
C ALA A 159 15.59 -1.01 -10.04
N GLN A 160 15.32 -2.11 -10.76
CA GLN A 160 14.09 -2.25 -11.54
C GLN A 160 12.90 -2.49 -10.61
N LEU A 161 13.08 -3.25 -9.52
CA LEU A 161 12.04 -3.41 -8.50
C LEU A 161 11.75 -2.08 -7.78
N ALA A 162 12.80 -1.31 -7.44
CA ALA A 162 12.63 0.02 -6.88
C ALA A 162 11.82 0.95 -7.81
N LYS A 163 12.08 0.88 -9.13
CA LYS A 163 11.31 1.62 -10.13
C LYS A 163 9.85 1.15 -10.21
N VAL A 164 9.59 -0.15 -10.11
CA VAL A 164 8.23 -0.69 -10.09
C VAL A 164 7.50 -0.21 -8.83
N ALA A 165 8.12 -0.33 -7.65
CA ALA A 165 7.54 0.16 -6.40
C ALA A 165 7.19 1.66 -6.45
N ALA A 166 8.05 2.49 -7.06
CA ALA A 166 7.78 3.91 -7.25
C ALA A 166 6.57 4.17 -8.17
N ARG A 167 6.37 3.35 -9.20
CA ARG A 167 5.19 3.45 -10.09
C ARG A 167 3.91 3.04 -9.37
N LEU A 168 3.96 1.94 -8.61
CA LEU A 168 2.84 1.51 -7.78
C LEU A 168 2.48 2.61 -6.77
N ALA A 169 3.45 3.18 -6.05
CA ALA A 169 3.20 4.31 -5.15
C ALA A 169 2.54 5.51 -5.85
N ALA A 170 2.88 5.79 -7.12
CA ALA A 170 2.25 6.85 -7.88
C ALA A 170 0.78 6.53 -8.22
N ASP A 171 0.48 5.29 -8.60
CA ASP A 171 -0.89 4.86 -8.90
C ASP A 171 -1.76 4.92 -7.64
N GLU A 172 -1.28 4.42 -6.48
CA GLU A 172 -2.00 4.48 -5.20
C GLU A 172 -2.22 5.93 -4.73
N THR A 173 -1.25 6.82 -4.99
CA THR A 173 -1.42 8.26 -4.70
C THR A 173 -2.50 8.89 -5.56
N MET A 174 -2.62 8.50 -6.83
CA MET A 174 -3.70 8.96 -7.71
C MET A 174 -5.07 8.46 -7.23
N HIS A 175 -5.20 7.18 -6.85
CA HIS A 175 -6.41 6.63 -6.27
C HIS A 175 -6.80 7.37 -5.00
N TRP A 176 -5.87 7.53 -4.05
CA TRP A 176 -6.08 8.27 -2.81
C TRP A 176 -6.54 9.70 -3.06
N THR A 177 -5.95 10.41 -4.03
CA THR A 177 -6.30 11.79 -4.36
C THR A 177 -7.75 11.89 -4.84
N VAL A 178 -8.18 10.98 -5.71
CA VAL A 178 -9.56 10.94 -6.22
C VAL A 178 -10.54 10.63 -5.08
N LEU A 179 -10.22 9.68 -4.20
CA LEU A 179 -11.07 9.32 -3.06
C LEU A 179 -11.23 10.48 -2.07
N ASN A 180 -10.13 11.21 -1.77
CA ASN A 180 -10.22 12.39 -0.92
C ASN A 180 -11.02 13.51 -1.56
N SER A 181 -10.91 13.71 -2.87
CA SER A 181 -11.76 14.66 -3.59
C SER A 181 -13.24 14.29 -3.46
N ALA A 182 -13.60 13.00 -3.63
CA ALA A 182 -14.96 12.51 -3.45
C ALA A 182 -15.48 12.66 -2.01
N LEU A 183 -14.58 12.64 -1.02
CA LEU A 183 -14.85 12.90 0.40
C LEU A 183 -14.85 14.40 0.75
N SER A 184 -14.63 15.28 -0.22
CA SER A 184 -14.48 16.73 0.00
C SER A 184 -13.35 17.08 0.99
N ARG A 185 -12.28 16.29 0.99
CA ARG A 185 -11.08 16.53 1.81
C ARG A 185 -10.05 17.33 1.03
N SER A 186 -9.38 18.25 1.72
CA SER A 186 -8.25 19.00 1.16
C SER A 186 -7.04 18.08 0.94
N LEU A 187 -6.21 18.44 -0.04
CA LEU A 187 -4.87 17.86 -0.15
C LEU A 187 -4.00 18.29 1.05
N PRO A 188 -2.94 17.53 1.36
CA PRO A 188 -1.98 17.93 2.38
C PRO A 188 -1.45 19.35 2.15
N SER A 189 -1.32 20.14 3.24
CA SER A 189 -0.78 21.50 3.18
C SER A 189 0.73 21.55 2.97
N ASP A 190 1.42 20.51 3.46
CA ASP A 190 2.86 20.47 3.46
C ASP A 190 3.39 19.70 2.21
N ALA A 191 4.57 20.09 1.78
CA ALA A 191 5.29 19.33 0.74
C ALA A 191 5.83 18.02 1.33
N LEU A 192 6.00 17.01 0.46
CA LEU A 192 6.51 15.69 0.82
C LEU A 192 5.67 14.97 1.91
N PRO A 193 4.33 14.90 1.78
CA PRO A 193 3.46 14.36 2.82
C PRO A 193 3.52 12.84 2.96
N PHE A 194 4.17 12.13 2.02
CA PHE A 194 4.20 10.67 1.96
C PHE A 194 5.60 10.12 2.13
N GLY A 195 5.71 8.90 2.68
CA GLY A 195 6.97 8.16 2.78
C GLY A 195 7.90 8.64 3.90
N ALA A 196 7.41 9.48 4.82
CA ALA A 196 8.19 9.98 5.96
C ALA A 196 8.12 9.04 7.18
#